data_d02f341079c63f2022113bdab9cd81fb
#
_entry.id   d02f341079c63f2022113bdab9cd81fb
#
_cell.length_a   1.000
_cell.length_b   1.000
_cell.length_c   1.000
_cell.angle_alpha   90.00
_cell.angle_beta   90.00
_cell.angle_gamma   90.00
#
_symmetry.space_group_name_H-M   'P 1'
#
loop_
_entity.id
_entity.type
_entity.pdbx_description
1 polymer ?
#
loop_
_entity_poly.entity_id
_entity_poly.type
_entity_poly.pdbx_seq_one_letter_code
_entity_poly.pdbx_strand_id
1 'polypeptide(L)'
;MFALRPQRYFSGGIALLACHLALNLGHASPALLPGVQPLPQQRLSIWGFDIYDARLWVRPGFSMASYSAHAFVLELSYLRSLEGSAISKRSIDEMRKVGAFSRDQENNWLKAMLDIFPNVQKGDRLQAVYVPTTGTEFLFNDKVIGRIQDPLFAQLFLGIWLHESTTAPALRQAWLKGL
;
A
#
# COMPACT_ATOMS: atom_id res chain seq x y z
N MET A 1 -54.56 23.60 -63.88
CA MET A 1 -53.77 24.56 -63.13
C MET A 1 -53.47 23.96 -61.74
N PHE A 2 -52.38 23.26 -61.65
CA PHE A 2 -52.04 22.40 -60.49
C PHE A 2 -51.18 23.23 -59.50
N ALA A 3 -51.61 23.34 -58.24
CA ALA A 3 -50.88 23.98 -57.15
C ALA A 3 -50.14 22.90 -56.36
N LEU A 4 -48.83 22.97 -56.41
CA LEU A 4 -47.89 22.13 -55.58
C LEU A 4 -47.79 22.67 -54.13
N ARG A 5 -48.08 21.78 -53.17
CA ARG A 5 -47.85 22.00 -51.76
C ARG A 5 -46.37 21.68 -51.40
N PRO A 6 -45.70 22.50 -50.58
CA PRO A 6 -44.36 22.15 -50.10
C PRO A 6 -44.45 21.19 -48.92
N GLN A 7 -43.61 20.15 -48.96
CA GLN A 7 -43.43 19.11 -47.97
C GLN A 7 -42.45 19.60 -46.89
N ARG A 8 -42.91 19.63 -45.66
CA ARG A 8 -42.08 19.99 -44.51
C ARG A 8 -41.26 18.76 -44.05
N TYR A 9 -39.95 18.85 -44.15
CA TYR A 9 -39.02 17.89 -43.54
C TYR A 9 -38.89 18.17 -42.07
N PHE A 10 -39.29 17.22 -41.24
CA PHE A 10 -38.98 17.17 -39.80
C PHE A 10 -37.57 16.66 -39.66
N SER A 11 -36.63 17.51 -39.25
CA SER A 11 -35.29 17.11 -38.80
C SER A 11 -35.39 16.61 -37.37
N GLY A 12 -35.42 15.29 -37.20
CA GLY A 12 -35.28 14.65 -35.89
C GLY A 12 -33.82 14.71 -35.47
N GLY A 13 -33.51 15.59 -34.54
CA GLY A 13 -32.20 15.62 -33.86
C GLY A 13 -32.07 14.45 -32.92
N ILE A 14 -31.20 13.51 -33.25
CA ILE A 14 -30.78 12.42 -32.34
C ILE A 14 -29.79 13.02 -31.34
N ALA A 15 -30.23 13.27 -30.13
CA ALA A 15 -29.36 13.62 -28.99
C ALA A 15 -28.60 12.35 -28.59
N LEU A 16 -27.32 12.25 -28.96
CA LEU A 16 -26.39 11.26 -28.44
C LEU A 16 -26.08 11.56 -26.97
N LEU A 17 -26.74 10.83 -26.08
CA LEU A 17 -26.42 10.81 -24.66
C LEU A 17 -25.05 10.10 -24.51
N ALA A 18 -23.96 10.85 -24.42
CA ALA A 18 -22.66 10.33 -24.08
C ALA A 18 -22.64 9.92 -22.59
N CYS A 19 -22.92 8.65 -22.32
CA CYS A 19 -22.76 8.08 -20.98
C CYS A 19 -21.26 7.99 -20.69
N HIS A 20 -20.73 8.98 -19.96
CA HIS A 20 -19.37 8.89 -19.45
C HIS A 20 -19.33 7.84 -18.33
N LEU A 21 -18.99 6.62 -18.71
CA LEU A 21 -18.60 5.58 -17.78
C LEU A 21 -17.27 6.03 -17.15
N ALA A 22 -17.33 6.64 -15.97
CA ALA A 22 -16.14 6.85 -15.15
C ALA A 22 -15.62 5.46 -14.77
N LEU A 23 -14.58 5.00 -15.46
CA LEU A 23 -13.79 3.85 -15.07
C LEU A 23 -13.15 4.22 -13.72
N ASN A 24 -13.80 3.83 -12.63
CA ASN A 24 -13.14 3.71 -11.34
C ASN A 24 -12.02 2.68 -11.55
N LEU A 25 -10.81 3.16 -11.74
CA LEU A 25 -9.60 2.38 -11.59
C LEU A 25 -9.50 1.99 -10.11
N GLY A 26 -10.37 1.06 -9.70
CA GLY A 26 -10.26 0.40 -8.42
C GLY A 26 -8.88 -0.25 -8.40
N HIS A 27 -8.05 0.17 -7.44
CA HIS A 27 -6.79 -0.52 -7.18
C HIS A 27 -7.16 -1.97 -6.86
N ALA A 28 -6.81 -2.89 -7.76
CA ALA A 28 -7.06 -4.30 -7.56
C ALA A 28 -6.42 -4.73 -6.24
N SER A 29 -7.21 -5.43 -5.41
CA SER A 29 -6.70 -6.09 -4.21
C SER A 29 -5.48 -6.92 -4.57
N PRO A 30 -4.40 -6.91 -3.77
CA PRO A 30 -3.25 -7.76 -4.04
C PRO A 30 -3.73 -9.20 -4.24
N ALA A 31 -3.49 -9.76 -5.42
CA ALA A 31 -3.98 -11.10 -5.80
C ALA A 31 -3.48 -12.22 -4.85
N LEU A 32 -2.50 -11.89 -4.00
CA LEU A 32 -1.80 -12.81 -3.12
C LEU A 32 -2.49 -13.05 -1.76
N LEU A 33 -3.48 -12.25 -1.38
CA LEU A 33 -4.20 -12.44 -0.12
C LEU A 33 -5.70 -12.26 -0.31
N PRO A 34 -6.46 -13.35 -0.54
CA PRO A 34 -7.90 -13.27 -0.79
C PRO A 34 -8.68 -12.69 0.41
N GLY A 35 -9.72 -11.91 0.11
CA GLY A 35 -10.68 -11.40 1.10
C GLY A 35 -10.19 -10.19 1.91
N VAL A 36 -9.05 -9.58 1.58
CA VAL A 36 -8.64 -8.31 2.17
C VAL A 36 -9.36 -7.13 1.52
N GLN A 37 -9.63 -6.10 2.31
CA GLN A 37 -10.22 -4.83 1.88
C GLN A 37 -9.28 -3.69 2.27
N PRO A 38 -9.18 -2.62 1.46
CA PRO A 38 -8.30 -1.50 1.76
C PRO A 38 -8.90 -0.61 2.84
N LEU A 39 -8.08 -0.22 3.80
CA LEU A 39 -8.34 0.94 4.64
C LEU A 39 -8.01 2.24 3.88
N PRO A 40 -8.51 3.40 4.35
CA PRO A 40 -8.22 4.68 3.73
C PRO A 40 -6.72 4.91 3.56
N GLN A 41 -6.32 5.34 2.36
CA GLN A 41 -4.94 5.68 2.06
C GLN A 41 -4.47 6.84 2.93
N GLN A 42 -3.25 6.76 3.44
CA GLN A 42 -2.65 7.76 4.31
C GLN A 42 -1.30 8.20 3.75
N ARG A 43 -1.03 9.50 3.77
CA ARG A 43 0.24 10.05 3.30
C ARG A 43 1.23 10.19 4.44
N LEU A 44 2.47 9.76 4.21
CA LEU A 44 3.61 10.11 5.05
C LEU A 44 4.37 11.27 4.41
N SER A 45 4.47 12.36 5.17
CA SER A 45 5.34 13.51 4.83
C SER A 45 6.32 13.74 5.97
N ILE A 46 7.59 14.03 5.65
CA ILE A 46 8.65 14.33 6.60
C ILE A 46 9.22 15.70 6.25
N TRP A 47 9.18 16.64 7.19
CA TRP A 47 9.62 18.03 7.01
C TRP A 47 9.05 18.70 5.75
N GLY A 48 7.75 18.47 5.48
CA GLY A 48 7.06 19.02 4.33
C GLY A 48 7.29 18.28 2.99
N PHE A 49 8.11 17.24 2.97
CA PHE A 49 8.33 16.43 1.79
C PHE A 49 7.45 15.18 1.83
N ASP A 50 6.65 14.99 0.79
CA ASP A 50 5.86 13.76 0.60
C ASP A 50 6.78 12.60 0.25
N ILE A 51 6.71 11.53 1.04
CA ILE A 51 7.57 10.35 0.91
C ILE A 51 6.82 9.24 0.17
N TYR A 52 5.68 8.83 0.69
CA TYR A 52 4.81 7.82 0.10
C TYR A 52 3.37 7.95 0.57
N ASP A 53 2.47 7.37 -0.19
CA ASP A 53 1.12 7.04 0.25
C ASP A 53 1.11 5.59 0.73
N ALA A 54 0.63 5.38 1.96
CA ALA A 54 0.52 4.06 2.58
C ALA A 54 -0.92 3.57 2.57
N ARG A 55 -1.13 2.30 2.30
CA ARG A 55 -2.43 1.63 2.36
C ARG A 55 -2.30 0.30 3.08
N LEU A 56 -3.23 0.04 3.98
CA LEU A 56 -3.32 -1.23 4.69
C LEU A 56 -4.53 -2.01 4.16
N TRP A 57 -4.30 -3.26 3.77
CA TRP A 57 -5.34 -4.17 3.28
C TRP A 57 -5.55 -5.26 4.31
N VAL A 58 -6.75 -5.34 4.89
CA VAL A 58 -7.08 -6.22 6.01
C VAL A 58 -8.33 -7.04 5.74
N ARG A 59 -8.45 -8.16 6.43
CA ARG A 59 -9.70 -8.93 6.47
C ARG A 59 -10.63 -8.39 7.57
N PRO A 60 -11.95 -8.62 7.48
CA PRO A 60 -12.86 -8.37 8.58
C PRO A 60 -12.37 -9.03 9.87
N GLY A 61 -12.45 -8.32 11.00
CA GLY A 61 -11.94 -8.78 12.29
C GLY A 61 -10.45 -8.56 12.52
N PHE A 62 -9.74 -7.85 11.63
CA PHE A 62 -8.37 -7.42 11.90
C PHE A 62 -8.31 -6.53 13.15
N SER A 63 -7.29 -6.76 13.97
CA SER A 63 -7.02 -5.95 15.17
C SER A 63 -5.63 -5.35 15.12
N MET A 64 -5.55 -4.03 15.22
CA MET A 64 -4.28 -3.30 15.29
C MET A 64 -3.46 -3.68 16.52
N ALA A 65 -4.11 -4.01 17.64
CA ALA A 65 -3.43 -4.38 18.88
C ALA A 65 -2.73 -5.75 18.79
N SER A 66 -3.23 -6.62 17.91
CA SER A 66 -2.70 -7.98 17.68
C SER A 66 -2.35 -8.21 16.20
N TYR A 67 -1.87 -7.19 15.50
CA TYR A 67 -1.61 -7.26 14.05
C TYR A 67 -0.75 -8.45 13.64
N SER A 68 0.21 -8.85 14.47
CA SER A 68 1.08 -10.01 14.19
C SER A 68 0.36 -11.37 14.18
N ALA A 69 -0.89 -11.42 14.67
CA ALA A 69 -1.73 -12.62 14.61
C ALA A 69 -2.59 -12.70 13.34
N HIS A 70 -2.60 -11.66 12.51
CA HIS A 70 -3.46 -11.56 11.34
C HIS A 70 -2.65 -11.53 10.04
N ALA A 71 -3.23 -12.08 8.97
CA ALA A 71 -2.67 -11.90 7.63
C ALA A 71 -3.20 -10.59 7.02
N PHE A 72 -2.31 -9.78 6.44
CA PHE A 72 -2.64 -8.49 5.81
C PHE A 72 -1.57 -8.07 4.79
N VAL A 73 -1.86 -7.00 4.04
CA VAL A 73 -0.89 -6.38 3.14
C VAL A 73 -0.69 -4.91 3.51
N LEU A 74 0.56 -4.51 3.66
CA LEU A 74 0.97 -3.12 3.72
C LEU A 74 1.55 -2.71 2.37
N GLU A 75 1.01 -1.65 1.79
CA GLU A 75 1.43 -1.11 0.50
C GLU A 75 1.94 0.32 0.65
N LEU A 76 3.10 0.60 0.07
CA LEU A 76 3.71 1.92 0.01
C LEU A 76 3.85 2.34 -1.46
N SER A 77 3.16 3.40 -1.86
CA SER A 77 3.29 4.00 -3.19
C SER A 77 4.18 5.22 -3.08
N TYR A 78 5.39 5.14 -3.61
CA TYR A 78 6.40 6.17 -3.45
C TYR A 78 6.11 7.44 -4.26
N LEU A 79 6.36 8.59 -3.66
CA LEU A 79 6.13 9.91 -4.25
C LEU A 79 7.44 10.60 -4.66
N ARG A 80 8.57 9.97 -4.38
CA ARG A 80 9.92 10.44 -4.70
C ARG A 80 10.89 9.27 -4.79
N SER A 81 12.08 9.53 -5.34
CA SER A 81 13.15 8.53 -5.40
C SER A 81 13.82 8.36 -4.05
N LEU A 82 14.08 7.09 -3.69
CA LEU A 82 14.85 6.69 -2.51
C LEU A 82 15.72 5.49 -2.88
N GLU A 83 16.89 5.41 -2.29
CA GLU A 83 17.75 4.25 -2.42
C GLU A 83 17.27 3.10 -1.55
N GLY A 84 17.29 1.87 -2.05
CA GLY A 84 16.93 0.67 -1.30
C GLY A 84 17.79 0.49 -0.05
N SER A 85 19.06 0.87 -0.11
CA SER A 85 19.97 0.88 1.04
C SER A 85 19.53 1.88 2.13
N ALA A 86 19.02 3.04 1.74
CA ALA A 86 18.50 4.04 2.69
C ALA A 86 17.17 3.55 3.32
N ILE A 87 16.30 2.91 2.52
CA ILE A 87 15.06 2.29 3.02
C ILE A 87 15.41 1.21 4.06
N SER A 88 16.37 0.31 3.75
CA SER A 88 16.78 -0.77 4.65
C SER A 88 17.33 -0.26 5.98
N LYS A 89 18.25 0.71 5.95
CA LYS A 89 18.83 1.32 7.14
C LYS A 89 17.77 2.03 7.98
N ARG A 90 16.91 2.83 7.34
CA ARG A 90 15.81 3.52 8.02
C ARG A 90 14.85 2.53 8.67
N SER A 91 14.56 1.39 8.02
CA SER A 91 13.72 0.36 8.60
C SER A 91 14.29 -0.20 9.90
N ILE A 92 15.60 -0.47 9.96
CA ILE A 92 16.28 -0.89 11.19
C ILE A 92 16.13 0.16 12.31
N ASP A 93 16.35 1.45 11.99
CA ASP A 93 16.23 2.54 12.97
C ASP A 93 14.80 2.63 13.53
N GLU A 94 13.80 2.46 12.69
CA GLU A 94 12.40 2.48 13.12
C GLU A 94 12.01 1.22 13.90
N MET A 95 12.48 0.04 13.49
CA MET A 95 12.24 -1.21 14.21
C MET A 95 12.76 -1.14 15.66
N ARG A 96 13.87 -0.45 15.90
CA ARG A 96 14.42 -0.23 17.27
C ARG A 96 13.49 0.55 18.18
N LYS A 97 12.64 1.39 17.63
CA LYS A 97 11.63 2.14 18.40
C LYS A 97 10.41 1.28 18.72
N VAL A 98 10.15 0.26 17.94
CA VAL A 98 9.07 -0.71 18.16
C VAL A 98 9.45 -1.73 19.24
N GLY A 99 10.70 -2.24 19.21
CA GLY A 99 11.14 -3.21 20.19
C GLY A 99 12.63 -3.53 20.10
N ALA A 100 13.11 -4.26 21.10
CA ALA A 100 14.51 -4.64 21.22
C ALA A 100 14.84 -5.86 20.35
N PHE A 101 16.07 -5.88 19.82
CA PHE A 101 16.67 -7.02 19.12
C PHE A 101 18.18 -6.99 19.23
N SER A 102 18.84 -8.12 19.03
CA SER A 102 20.27 -8.27 19.14
C SER A 102 21.01 -7.65 17.94
N ARG A 103 22.33 -7.45 18.09
CA ARG A 103 23.18 -6.99 16.99
C ARG A 103 23.25 -8.02 15.85
N ASP A 104 23.21 -9.31 16.16
CA ASP A 104 23.22 -10.35 15.14
C ASP A 104 21.91 -10.36 14.32
N GLN A 105 20.77 -10.17 14.98
CA GLN A 105 19.48 -9.99 14.30
C GLN A 105 19.50 -8.76 13.40
N GLU A 106 20.02 -7.62 13.89
CA GLU A 106 20.18 -6.42 13.08
C GLU A 106 20.99 -6.67 11.82
N ASN A 107 22.18 -7.26 11.96
CA ASN A 107 23.06 -7.53 10.83
C ASN A 107 22.41 -8.44 9.80
N ASN A 108 21.73 -9.51 10.28
CA ASN A 108 21.02 -10.45 9.40
C ASN A 108 19.85 -9.80 8.68
N TRP A 109 19.02 -9.03 9.39
CA TRP A 109 17.86 -8.37 8.82
C TRP A 109 18.25 -7.23 7.88
N LEU A 110 19.27 -6.43 8.26
CA LEU A 110 19.79 -5.39 7.39
C LEU A 110 20.32 -5.99 6.08
N LYS A 111 21.12 -7.07 6.19
CA LYS A 111 21.61 -7.77 4.99
C LYS A 111 20.46 -8.28 4.11
N ALA A 112 19.48 -8.96 4.71
CA ALA A 112 18.33 -9.48 3.98
C ALA A 112 17.54 -8.36 3.27
N MET A 113 17.31 -7.22 3.93
CA MET A 113 16.64 -6.09 3.30
C MET A 113 17.48 -5.44 2.20
N LEU A 114 18.80 -5.34 2.36
CA LEU A 114 19.70 -4.82 1.32
C LEU A 114 19.69 -5.72 0.07
N ASP A 115 19.55 -7.03 0.25
CA ASP A 115 19.46 -7.99 -0.87
C ASP A 115 18.08 -7.92 -1.58
N ILE A 116 17.02 -7.51 -0.85
CA ILE A 116 15.63 -7.52 -1.34
C ILE A 116 15.20 -6.15 -1.90
N PHE A 117 15.47 -5.05 -1.18
CA PHE A 117 14.86 -3.76 -1.50
C PHE A 117 15.57 -3.03 -2.65
N PRO A 118 14.86 -2.77 -3.77
CA PRO A 118 15.42 -2.01 -4.88
C PRO A 118 15.46 -0.51 -4.58
N ASN A 119 16.18 0.25 -5.39
CA ASN A 119 15.96 1.68 -5.50
C ASN A 119 14.54 1.91 -6.03
N VAL A 120 13.86 2.89 -5.46
CA VAL A 120 12.50 3.27 -5.86
C VAL A 120 12.47 4.68 -6.41
N GLN A 121 11.48 4.97 -7.24
CA GLN A 121 11.19 6.29 -7.78
C GLN A 121 9.72 6.63 -7.62
N LYS A 122 9.34 7.86 -7.95
CA LYS A 122 7.94 8.27 -7.93
C LYS A 122 7.09 7.37 -8.83
N GLY A 123 6.01 6.83 -8.24
CA GLY A 123 5.09 5.91 -8.89
C GLY A 123 5.37 4.43 -8.60
N ASP A 124 6.56 4.09 -8.09
CA ASP A 124 6.86 2.72 -7.67
C ASP A 124 6.09 2.32 -6.43
N ARG A 125 5.81 1.02 -6.34
CA ARG A 125 5.04 0.42 -5.26
C ARG A 125 5.80 -0.73 -4.62
N LEU A 126 5.96 -0.67 -3.30
CA LEU A 126 6.49 -1.75 -2.48
C LEU A 126 5.37 -2.30 -1.60
N GLN A 127 5.19 -3.61 -1.60
CA GLN A 127 4.18 -4.29 -0.80
C GLN A 127 4.85 -5.29 0.13
N ALA A 128 4.36 -5.35 1.36
CA ALA A 128 4.69 -6.37 2.34
C ALA A 128 3.43 -7.21 2.60
N VAL A 129 3.41 -8.42 2.08
CA VAL A 129 2.35 -9.41 2.31
C VAL A 129 2.74 -10.26 3.50
N TYR A 130 2.01 -10.09 4.59
CA TYR A 130 2.29 -10.80 5.83
C TYR A 130 1.29 -11.92 6.08
N VAL A 131 1.82 -13.08 6.40
CA VAL A 131 1.05 -14.25 6.88
C VAL A 131 1.79 -14.81 8.10
N PRO A 132 1.14 -14.93 9.27
CA PRO A 132 1.79 -15.31 10.53
C PRO A 132 2.62 -16.60 10.45
N THR A 133 2.18 -17.58 9.65
CA THR A 133 2.83 -18.89 9.51
C THR A 133 3.97 -18.92 8.49
N THR A 134 4.05 -17.94 7.58
CA THR A 134 5.00 -17.95 6.44
C THR A 134 5.94 -16.76 6.41
N GLY A 135 5.72 -15.76 7.29
CA GLY A 135 6.54 -14.54 7.37
C GLY A 135 6.07 -13.44 6.43
N THR A 136 6.98 -12.56 6.04
CA THR A 136 6.70 -11.40 5.19
C THR A 136 7.30 -11.59 3.81
N GLU A 137 6.46 -11.59 2.78
CA GLU A 137 6.85 -11.58 1.38
C GLU A 137 6.79 -10.15 0.84
N PHE A 138 7.83 -9.76 0.11
CA PHE A 138 7.94 -8.43 -0.47
C PHE A 138 7.71 -8.48 -1.97
N LEU A 139 6.93 -7.50 -2.46
CA LEU A 139 6.70 -7.31 -3.89
C LEU A 139 7.09 -5.89 -4.27
N PHE A 140 7.65 -5.77 -5.46
CA PHE A 140 7.95 -4.50 -6.12
C PHE A 140 7.19 -4.44 -7.44
N ASN A 141 6.30 -3.46 -7.58
CA ASN A 141 5.43 -3.31 -8.76
C ASN A 141 4.75 -4.64 -9.13
N ASP A 142 4.14 -5.29 -8.13
CA ASP A 142 3.42 -6.58 -8.19
C ASP A 142 4.29 -7.82 -8.48
N LYS A 143 5.62 -7.68 -8.51
CA LYS A 143 6.54 -8.82 -8.69
C LYS A 143 7.16 -9.18 -7.36
N VAL A 144 7.14 -10.45 -6.98
CA VAL A 144 7.83 -10.95 -5.79
C VAL A 144 9.33 -10.71 -5.93
N ILE A 145 9.92 -10.06 -4.93
CA ILE A 145 11.34 -9.73 -4.89
C ILE A 145 12.09 -10.41 -3.75
N GLY A 146 11.38 -10.98 -2.77
CA GLY A 146 11.99 -11.75 -1.68
C GLY A 146 11.05 -12.00 -0.52
N ARG A 147 11.57 -12.74 0.47
CA ARG A 147 10.82 -13.09 1.70
C ARG A 147 11.74 -13.14 2.90
N ILE A 148 11.24 -12.70 4.05
CA ILE A 148 11.90 -12.87 5.36
C ILE A 148 10.96 -13.68 6.26
N GLN A 149 11.41 -14.87 6.68
CA GLN A 149 10.63 -15.84 7.48
C GLN A 149 10.99 -15.78 8.97
N ASP A 150 11.09 -14.58 9.50
CA ASP A 150 11.39 -14.36 10.91
C ASP A 150 10.20 -13.66 11.58
N PRO A 151 9.52 -14.29 12.56
CA PRO A 151 8.36 -13.71 13.22
C PRO A 151 8.67 -12.42 13.97
N LEU A 152 9.84 -12.31 14.60
CA LEU A 152 10.23 -11.10 15.30
C LEU A 152 10.55 -9.97 14.32
N PHE A 153 11.23 -10.28 13.20
CA PHE A 153 11.40 -9.33 12.10
C PHE A 153 10.04 -8.78 11.65
N ALA A 154 9.11 -9.68 11.31
CA ALA A 154 7.79 -9.31 10.83
C ALA A 154 7.05 -8.41 11.82
N GLN A 155 7.05 -8.77 13.11
CA GLN A 155 6.44 -7.98 14.17
C GLN A 155 7.07 -6.58 14.25
N LEU A 156 8.38 -6.47 14.28
CA LEU A 156 9.04 -5.18 14.42
C LEU A 156 8.98 -4.33 13.14
N PHE A 157 9.18 -4.96 11.97
CA PHE A 157 9.15 -4.26 10.69
C PHE A 157 7.75 -3.70 10.38
N LEU A 158 6.70 -4.52 10.51
CA LEU A 158 5.33 -4.07 10.29
C LEU A 158 4.85 -3.13 11.41
N GLY A 159 5.43 -3.28 12.60
CA GLY A 159 5.24 -2.39 13.74
C GLY A 159 5.68 -0.94 13.49
N ILE A 160 6.58 -0.69 12.52
CA ILE A 160 6.95 0.67 12.10
C ILE A 160 5.70 1.53 11.83
N TRP A 161 4.64 0.93 11.31
CA TRP A 161 3.37 1.61 11.01
C TRP A 161 2.23 1.25 11.98
N LEU A 162 2.23 0.03 12.53
CA LEU A 162 1.08 -0.53 13.23
C LEU A 162 1.19 -0.50 14.75
N HIS A 163 2.43 -0.49 15.28
CA HIS A 163 2.66 -0.45 16.72
C HIS A 163 2.32 0.92 17.33
N GLU A 164 1.97 0.95 18.61
CA GLU A 164 1.67 2.21 19.32
C GLU A 164 2.86 3.16 19.42
N SER A 165 4.09 2.63 19.43
CA SER A 165 5.34 3.40 19.41
C SER A 165 5.77 3.87 18.00
N THR A 166 4.89 3.79 17.00
CA THR A 166 5.18 4.26 15.63
C THR A 166 5.56 5.74 15.60
N THR A 167 6.50 6.10 14.72
CA THR A 167 6.83 7.51 14.43
C THR A 167 5.87 8.18 13.45
N ALA A 168 4.87 7.44 12.95
CA ALA A 168 3.78 7.93 12.10
C ALA A 168 2.41 7.79 12.79
N PRO A 169 2.20 8.38 13.99
CA PRO A 169 0.99 8.15 14.79
C PRO A 169 -0.30 8.61 14.08
N ALA A 170 -0.24 9.67 13.29
CA ALA A 170 -1.40 10.17 12.54
C ALA A 170 -1.90 9.12 11.53
N LEU A 171 -0.98 8.43 10.83
CA LEU A 171 -1.29 7.37 9.88
C LEU A 171 -1.95 6.18 10.59
N ARG A 172 -1.36 5.73 11.71
CA ARG A 172 -1.92 4.64 12.52
C ARG A 172 -3.33 5.00 13.05
N GLN A 173 -3.52 6.21 13.57
CA GLN A 173 -4.82 6.66 14.08
C GLN A 173 -5.90 6.74 13.00
N ALA A 174 -5.54 7.15 11.79
CA ALA A 174 -6.47 7.18 10.66
C ALA A 174 -6.95 5.77 10.30
N TRP A 175 -6.06 4.78 10.31
CA TRP A 175 -6.43 3.38 10.09
C TRP A 175 -7.28 2.81 11.23
N LEU A 176 -6.98 3.15 12.49
CA LEU A 176 -7.81 2.74 13.63
C LEU A 176 -9.26 3.23 13.53
N LYS A 177 -9.51 4.39 12.92
CA LYS A 177 -10.86 4.90 12.69
C LYS A 177 -11.59 4.19 11.54
N GLY A 178 -10.85 3.51 10.68
CA GLY A 178 -11.39 2.76 9.55
C GLY A 178 -11.63 1.28 9.82
N LEU A 179 -11.24 0.77 11.01
CA LEU A 179 -11.46 -0.60 11.49
C LEU A 179 -12.74 -0.69 12.28
#